data_7e709854c69b3477856861ad430e7a64
#
_entry.id   7e709854c69b3477856861ad430e7a64
#
_cell.length_a   1.000
_cell.length_b   1.000
_cell.length_c   1.000
_cell.angle_alpha   90.00
_cell.angle_beta   90.00
_cell.angle_gamma   90.00
#
_symmetry.space_group_name_H-M   'P 1'
#
loop_
_entity.id
_entity.type
_entity.pdbx_description
1 polymer ?
#
loop_
_entity_poly.entity_id
_entity_poly.type
_entity_poly.pdbx_seq_one_letter_code
_entity_poly.pdbx_strand_id
1 'polypeptide(L)'
;MKNIIEKCNNFGNDQVMLCERGTSFGYNNLIVDMLGISKMKSFNCPVVFDVTHSLQLPGQGKKAAGGRGDKAEDLAKAGVSIGIAGLFVEVHPNPREALCDGPSATPLHEFESLLEKVNAVDQAVKAI
;
A
#
# COMPACT_ATOMS: atom_id res chain seq x y z
N MET A 1 -9.53 -7.76 11.36
CA MET A 1 -9.01 -6.47 11.87
C MET A 1 -9.64 -6.05 13.18
N LYS A 2 -10.97 -6.03 13.34
CA LYS A 2 -11.65 -5.60 14.57
C LYS A 2 -11.04 -6.21 15.84
N ASN A 3 -10.90 -7.53 15.91
CA ASN A 3 -10.34 -8.23 17.08
C ASN A 3 -8.87 -7.83 17.39
N ILE A 4 -8.11 -7.41 16.36
CA ILE A 4 -6.72 -6.94 16.55
C ILE A 4 -6.73 -5.58 17.22
N ILE A 5 -7.61 -4.67 16.78
CA ILE A 5 -7.78 -3.35 17.39
C ILE A 5 -8.22 -3.49 18.86
N GLU A 6 -9.23 -4.31 19.11
CA GLU A 6 -9.69 -4.59 20.47
C GLU A 6 -8.57 -5.13 21.37
N LYS A 7 -7.72 -6.01 20.81
CA LYS A 7 -6.58 -6.54 21.52
C LYS A 7 -5.55 -5.47 21.87
N CYS A 8 -5.21 -4.59 20.90
CA CYS A 8 -4.31 -3.47 21.16
C CYS A 8 -4.85 -2.56 22.27
N ASN A 9 -6.12 -2.20 22.19
CA ASN A 9 -6.79 -1.36 23.20
C ASN A 9 -6.77 -2.01 24.58
N ASN A 10 -7.01 -3.31 24.68
CA ASN A 10 -6.97 -4.04 25.95
C ASN A 10 -5.58 -4.07 26.60
N PHE A 11 -4.53 -3.89 25.78
CA PHE A 11 -3.15 -3.74 26.26
C PHE A 11 -2.69 -2.28 26.40
N GLY A 12 -3.64 -1.33 26.36
CA GLY A 12 -3.38 0.08 26.62
C GLY A 12 -2.84 0.87 25.42
N ASN A 13 -2.91 0.31 24.20
CA ASN A 13 -2.52 1.02 22.99
C ASN A 13 -3.73 1.28 22.10
N ASP A 14 -4.20 2.52 22.09
CA ASP A 14 -5.28 3.03 21.24
C ASP A 14 -4.78 3.72 19.95
N GLN A 15 -3.46 3.94 19.83
CA GLN A 15 -2.84 4.57 18.66
C GLN A 15 -2.49 3.52 17.61
N VAL A 16 -3.51 3.04 16.92
CA VAL A 16 -3.41 1.97 15.93
C VAL A 16 -3.77 2.48 14.54
N MET A 17 -2.96 2.17 13.56
CA MET A 17 -3.27 2.31 12.14
C MET A 17 -3.47 0.93 11.51
N LEU A 18 -4.39 0.81 10.58
CA LEU A 18 -4.57 -0.38 9.76
C LEU A 18 -3.82 -0.21 8.44
N CYS A 19 -3.14 -1.25 8.00
CA CYS A 19 -2.44 -1.25 6.72
C CYS A 19 -3.02 -2.31 5.79
N GLU A 20 -3.48 -1.90 4.61
CA GLU A 20 -3.80 -2.80 3.51
C GLU A 20 -2.55 -2.97 2.65
N ARG A 21 -2.17 -4.22 2.37
CA ARG A 21 -1.00 -4.57 1.55
C ARG A 21 -1.27 -5.68 0.52
N GLY A 22 -2.54 -5.93 0.25
CA GLY A 22 -2.95 -7.02 -0.62
C GLY A 22 -3.00 -8.37 0.07
N THR A 23 -3.72 -9.27 -0.56
CA THR A 23 -3.93 -10.64 -0.10
C THR A 23 -3.61 -11.62 -1.23
N SER A 24 -3.07 -12.79 -0.90
CA SER A 24 -2.82 -13.84 -1.90
C SER A 24 -4.15 -14.37 -2.44
N PHE A 25 -4.31 -14.28 -3.76
CA PHE A 25 -5.51 -14.75 -4.42
C PHE A 25 -5.15 -15.34 -5.79
N GLY A 26 -5.14 -16.66 -5.92
CA GLY A 26 -4.86 -17.38 -7.14
C GLY A 26 -3.52 -16.99 -7.82
N TYR A 27 -3.03 -17.78 -8.73
CA TYR A 27 -1.93 -17.49 -9.68
C TYR A 27 -0.69 -16.75 -9.12
N ASN A 28 -0.38 -16.90 -7.82
CA ASN A 28 0.74 -16.21 -7.14
C ASN A 28 0.69 -14.68 -7.25
N ASN A 29 -0.49 -14.11 -7.27
CA ASN A 29 -0.72 -12.67 -7.29
C ASN A 29 -1.18 -12.17 -5.93
N LEU A 30 -0.81 -10.92 -5.60
CA LEU A 30 -1.49 -10.17 -4.56
C LEU A 30 -2.59 -9.32 -5.18
N ILE A 31 -3.76 -9.34 -4.55
CA ILE A 31 -4.93 -8.55 -4.94
C ILE A 31 -5.30 -7.63 -3.79
N VAL A 32 -5.58 -6.38 -4.10
CA VAL A 32 -6.09 -5.40 -3.15
C VAL A 32 -7.61 -5.38 -3.23
N ASP A 33 -8.26 -5.63 -2.11
CA ASP A 33 -9.71 -5.45 -1.98
C ASP A 33 -10.01 -3.99 -1.61
N MET A 34 -10.40 -3.20 -2.61
CA MET A 34 -10.74 -1.78 -2.42
C MET A 34 -11.94 -1.58 -1.50
N LEU A 35 -12.93 -2.49 -1.52
CA LEU A 35 -14.05 -2.46 -0.58
C LEU A 35 -13.60 -2.84 0.83
N GLY A 36 -12.59 -3.69 0.95
CA GLY A 36 -11.93 -4.00 2.22
C GLY A 36 -11.34 -2.77 2.89
N ILE A 37 -10.71 -1.86 2.13
CA ILE A 37 -10.21 -0.57 2.63
C ILE A 37 -11.37 0.27 3.21
N SER A 38 -12.47 0.39 2.46
CA SER A 38 -13.67 1.09 2.94
C SER A 38 -14.21 0.47 4.24
N LYS A 39 -14.20 -0.86 4.33
CA LYS A 39 -14.59 -1.57 5.56
C LYS A 39 -13.64 -1.28 6.72
N MET A 40 -12.33 -1.23 6.49
CA MET A 40 -11.34 -0.89 7.53
C MET A 40 -11.54 0.52 8.08
N LYS A 41 -11.89 1.51 7.23
CA LYS A 41 -12.24 2.87 7.67
C LYS A 41 -13.38 2.89 8.68
N SER A 42 -14.36 1.97 8.58
CA SER A 42 -15.48 1.87 9.53
C SER A 42 -15.10 1.45 10.96
N PHE A 43 -13.85 1.08 11.20
CA PHE A 43 -13.34 0.77 12.54
C PHE A 43 -12.80 1.97 13.30
N ASN A 44 -12.92 3.19 12.75
CA ASN A 44 -12.42 4.44 13.33
C ASN A 44 -10.90 4.45 13.61
N CYS A 45 -10.15 3.69 12.81
CA CYS A 45 -8.69 3.72 12.78
C CYS A 45 -8.22 4.33 11.46
N PRO A 46 -7.14 5.12 11.46
CA PRO A 46 -6.50 5.53 10.22
C PRO A 46 -6.15 4.31 9.37
N VAL A 47 -6.40 4.38 8.06
CA VAL A 47 -6.03 3.31 7.12
C VAL A 47 -4.90 3.81 6.24
N VAL A 48 -3.80 3.09 6.22
CA VAL A 48 -2.65 3.28 5.32
C VAL A 48 -2.71 2.21 4.24
N PHE A 49 -2.36 2.58 3.03
CA PHE A 49 -2.26 1.64 1.93
C PHE A 49 -0.80 1.45 1.51
N ASP A 50 -0.34 0.21 1.56
CA ASP A 50 1.00 -0.20 1.16
C ASP A 50 1.02 -0.55 -0.33
N VAL A 51 1.43 0.40 -1.13
CA VAL A 51 1.51 0.26 -2.59
C VAL A 51 2.62 -0.70 -3.00
N THR A 52 3.77 -0.60 -2.34
CA THR A 52 4.96 -1.39 -2.70
C THR A 52 4.72 -2.89 -2.56
N HIS A 53 4.30 -3.30 -1.37
CA HIS A 53 4.16 -4.73 -1.09
C HIS A 53 2.90 -5.34 -1.72
N SER A 54 1.89 -4.53 -2.04
CA SER A 54 0.74 -4.99 -2.85
C SER A 54 1.12 -5.37 -4.28
N LEU A 55 2.26 -4.90 -4.78
CA LEU A 55 2.76 -5.19 -6.12
C LEU A 55 3.71 -6.39 -6.19
N GLN A 56 4.03 -7.01 -5.06
CA GLN A 56 4.84 -8.23 -5.05
C GLN A 56 4.15 -9.38 -5.79
N LEU A 57 4.97 -10.23 -6.40
CA LEU A 57 4.58 -11.48 -7.04
C LEU A 57 5.20 -12.65 -6.25
N PRO A 58 4.48 -13.20 -5.25
CA PRO A 58 5.00 -14.27 -4.43
C PRO A 58 5.36 -15.50 -5.26
N GLY A 59 6.53 -16.09 -5.02
CA GLY A 59 6.95 -17.33 -5.66
C GLY A 59 7.47 -17.21 -7.09
N GLN A 60 7.53 -16.03 -7.69
CA GLN A 60 8.06 -15.85 -9.06
C GLN A 60 9.59 -15.75 -9.10
N GLY A 61 10.26 -15.51 -7.99
CA GLY A 61 11.71 -15.43 -7.90
C GLY A 61 12.33 -16.65 -7.20
N LYS A 62 13.51 -17.09 -7.65
CA LYS A 62 14.23 -18.20 -6.99
C LYS A 62 14.80 -17.81 -5.62
N LYS A 63 15.05 -16.52 -5.37
CA LYS A 63 15.67 -15.99 -4.15
C LYS A 63 14.91 -14.83 -3.51
N ALA A 64 14.01 -14.18 -4.25
CA ALA A 64 13.20 -13.07 -3.78
C ALA A 64 11.86 -13.06 -4.52
N ALA A 65 10.86 -12.37 -4.00
CA ALA A 65 9.60 -12.14 -4.70
C ALA A 65 9.86 -11.31 -5.96
N GLY A 66 9.12 -11.60 -7.04
CA GLY A 66 9.00 -10.70 -8.18
C GLY A 66 8.14 -9.48 -7.81
N GLY A 67 8.00 -8.53 -8.73
CA GLY A 67 7.20 -7.33 -8.49
C GLY A 67 6.74 -6.65 -9.76
N ARG A 68 5.81 -5.74 -9.60
CA ARG A 68 5.19 -4.91 -10.65
C ARG A 68 5.34 -3.42 -10.32
N GLY A 69 6.57 -2.99 -9.96
CA GLY A 69 6.86 -1.61 -9.56
C GLY A 69 6.42 -0.56 -10.60
N ASP A 70 6.40 -0.94 -11.89
CA ASP A 70 5.86 -0.13 -12.99
C ASP A 70 4.36 0.21 -12.86
N LYS A 71 3.63 -0.43 -11.95
CA LYS A 71 2.21 -0.19 -11.64
C LYS A 71 2.00 0.60 -10.34
N ALA A 72 3.06 1.08 -9.70
CA ALA A 72 2.97 1.77 -8.42
C ALA A 72 2.08 3.03 -8.52
N GLU A 73 2.23 3.82 -9.57
CA GLU A 73 1.43 5.02 -9.78
C GLU A 73 -0.07 4.70 -9.91
N ASP A 74 -0.41 3.73 -10.75
CA ASP A 74 -1.82 3.36 -10.98
C ASP A 74 -2.48 2.87 -9.70
N LEU A 75 -1.77 2.00 -8.96
CA LEU A 75 -2.27 1.44 -7.72
C LEU A 75 -2.36 2.48 -6.59
N ALA A 76 -1.38 3.40 -6.51
CA ALA A 76 -1.39 4.49 -5.54
C ALA A 76 -2.59 5.42 -5.75
N LYS A 77 -2.84 5.85 -6.99
CA LYS A 77 -4.01 6.67 -7.34
C LYS A 77 -5.32 5.97 -6.98
N ALA A 78 -5.44 4.69 -7.30
CA ALA A 78 -6.62 3.90 -6.96
C ALA A 78 -6.85 3.81 -5.44
N GLY A 79 -5.80 3.57 -4.65
CA GLY A 79 -5.89 3.53 -3.20
C GLY A 79 -6.30 4.88 -2.59
N VAL A 80 -5.68 5.96 -3.04
CA VAL A 80 -5.98 7.32 -2.55
C VAL A 80 -7.40 7.75 -2.88
N SER A 81 -7.95 7.32 -4.00
CA SER A 81 -9.32 7.66 -4.40
C SER A 81 -10.40 7.20 -3.41
N ILE A 82 -10.10 6.27 -2.52
CA ILE A 82 -11.02 5.81 -1.46
C ILE A 82 -10.96 6.72 -0.22
N GLY A 83 -10.05 7.69 -0.17
CA GLY A 83 -9.86 8.58 0.97
C GLY A 83 -9.20 7.87 2.15
N ILE A 84 -7.98 7.47 2.00
CA ILE A 84 -7.13 6.84 3.02
C ILE A 84 -6.36 7.89 3.84
N ALA A 85 -5.80 7.48 4.98
CA ALA A 85 -5.00 8.36 5.84
C ALA A 85 -3.56 8.54 5.35
N GLY A 86 -3.03 7.60 4.57
CA GLY A 86 -1.67 7.68 4.05
C GLY A 86 -1.30 6.53 3.12
N LEU A 87 -0.18 6.73 2.42
CA LEU A 87 0.46 5.69 1.61
C LEU A 87 1.75 5.23 2.28
N PHE A 88 2.05 3.95 2.14
CA PHE A 88 3.37 3.39 2.34
C PHE A 88 3.99 3.13 0.96
N VAL A 89 5.14 3.71 0.72
CA VAL A 89 5.88 3.53 -0.56
C VAL A 89 7.35 3.31 -0.24
N GLU A 90 7.89 2.21 -0.67
CA GLU A 90 9.33 1.94 -0.62
C GLU A 90 10.01 2.57 -1.84
N VAL A 91 11.04 3.36 -1.58
CA VAL A 91 11.76 4.12 -2.60
C VAL A 91 13.24 3.77 -2.56
N HIS A 92 13.84 3.54 -3.72
CA HIS A 92 15.27 3.24 -3.80
C HIS A 92 15.93 4.01 -4.96
N PRO A 93 17.15 4.56 -4.79
CA PRO A 93 17.86 5.25 -5.87
C PRO A 93 18.02 4.41 -7.13
N ASN A 94 18.33 3.13 -6.96
CA ASN A 94 18.42 2.15 -8.04
C ASN A 94 17.76 0.82 -7.61
N PRO A 95 16.46 0.59 -7.86
CA PRO A 95 15.75 -0.61 -7.42
C PRO A 95 16.39 -1.93 -7.83
N ARG A 96 17.16 -1.95 -8.92
CA ARG A 96 17.88 -3.16 -9.36
C ARG A 96 19.00 -3.58 -8.42
N GLU A 97 19.48 -2.68 -7.58
CA GLU A 97 20.55 -2.90 -6.59
C GLU A 97 20.00 -3.02 -5.17
N ALA A 98 18.68 -2.92 -5.00
CA ALA A 98 18.04 -3.07 -3.69
C ALA A 98 18.28 -4.47 -3.12
N LEU A 99 18.56 -4.54 -1.82
CA LEU A 99 18.80 -5.81 -1.13
C LEU A 99 17.52 -6.65 -0.97
N CYS A 100 16.37 -6.00 -0.94
CA CYS A 100 15.03 -6.61 -0.92
C CYS A 100 14.07 -5.73 -1.74
N ASP A 101 12.95 -6.29 -2.13
CA ASP A 101 11.78 -5.63 -2.73
C ASP A 101 12.02 -4.77 -3.99
N GLY A 102 13.24 -4.79 -4.54
CA GLY A 102 13.63 -4.03 -5.72
C GLY A 102 12.62 -4.08 -6.88
N PRO A 103 12.08 -5.25 -7.26
CA PRO A 103 11.08 -5.35 -8.32
C PRO A 103 9.76 -4.61 -8.06
N SER A 104 9.48 -4.24 -6.80
CA SER A 104 8.28 -3.50 -6.39
C SER A 104 8.59 -2.08 -5.93
N ALA A 105 9.85 -1.76 -5.63
CA ALA A 105 10.26 -0.44 -5.16
C ALA A 105 10.13 0.63 -6.25
N THR A 106 9.76 1.82 -5.84
CA THR A 106 9.68 3.00 -6.71
C THR A 106 11.08 3.60 -6.91
N PRO A 107 11.52 3.90 -8.14
CA PRO A 107 12.76 4.64 -8.35
C PRO A 107 12.69 6.04 -7.75
N LEU A 108 13.76 6.46 -7.05
CA LEU A 108 13.78 7.77 -6.39
C LEU A 108 13.51 8.94 -7.35
N HIS A 109 14.02 8.86 -8.57
CA HIS A 109 13.83 9.92 -9.58
C HIS A 109 12.38 10.02 -10.12
N GLU A 110 11.53 9.00 -9.88
CA GLU A 110 10.11 8.99 -10.26
C GLU A 110 9.20 9.39 -9.08
N PHE A 111 9.74 9.44 -7.86
CA PHE A 111 8.94 9.59 -6.65
C PHE A 111 8.25 10.95 -6.55
N GLU A 112 8.92 12.04 -6.95
CA GLU A 112 8.33 13.38 -6.95
C GLU A 112 7.09 13.44 -7.85
N SER A 113 7.20 12.95 -9.09
CA SER A 113 6.07 12.89 -10.04
C SER A 113 4.92 12.03 -9.51
N LEU A 114 5.23 10.92 -8.84
CA LEU A 114 4.21 10.08 -8.21
C LEU A 114 3.49 10.84 -7.10
N LEU A 115 4.20 11.56 -6.23
CA LEU A 115 3.60 12.36 -5.16
C LEU A 115 2.70 13.48 -5.69
N GLU A 116 3.11 14.18 -6.74
CA GLU A 116 2.29 15.23 -7.37
C GLU A 116 0.95 14.69 -7.85
N LYS A 117 0.98 13.54 -8.56
CA LYS A 117 -0.23 12.91 -9.09
C LYS A 117 -1.14 12.36 -7.98
N VAL A 118 -0.56 11.74 -6.97
CA VAL A 118 -1.28 11.24 -5.81
C VAL A 118 -1.92 12.38 -5.04
N ASN A 119 -1.19 13.48 -4.82
CA ASN A 119 -1.72 14.66 -4.15
C ASN A 119 -2.89 15.28 -4.92
N ALA A 120 -2.83 15.34 -6.24
CA ALA A 120 -3.94 15.83 -7.05
C ALA A 120 -5.22 14.98 -6.86
N VAL A 121 -5.09 13.66 -6.78
CA VAL A 121 -6.22 12.76 -6.48
C VAL A 121 -6.73 12.99 -5.06
N ASP A 122 -5.83 13.10 -4.06
CA ASP A 122 -6.20 13.32 -2.66
C ASP A 122 -6.96 14.65 -2.48
N GLN A 123 -6.51 15.71 -3.13
CA GLN A 123 -7.21 16.99 -3.11
C GLN A 123 -8.63 16.90 -3.71
N ALA A 124 -8.77 16.20 -4.83
CA ALA A 124 -10.07 15.98 -5.45
C ALA A 124 -11.03 15.20 -4.53
N VAL A 125 -10.53 14.14 -3.88
CA VAL A 125 -11.32 13.32 -2.94
C VAL A 125 -11.74 14.13 -1.71
N LYS A 126 -10.86 14.99 -1.20
CA LYS A 126 -11.17 15.83 -0.02
C LYS A 126 -12.13 16.98 -0.32
N ALA A 127 -12.31 17.33 -1.60
CA ALA A 127 -13.21 18.40 -2.03
C ALA A 127 -14.68 17.95 -2.18
N ILE A 128 -14.94 16.64 -2.10
CA ILE A 128 -16.29 16.05 -2.22
C ILE A 128 -16.72 15.41 -0.90
#